data_481108163ad2523c1ed6deedbca3b3ec
#
_entry.id   481108163ad2523c1ed6deedbca3b3ec
#
_cell.length_a   1.000
_cell.length_b   1.000
_cell.length_c   1.000
_cell.angle_alpha   90.00
_cell.angle_beta   90.00
_cell.angle_gamma   90.00
#
_symmetry.space_group_name_H-M   'P 1'
#
loop_
_entity.id
_entity.type
_entity.pdbx_description
1 polymer ?
#
loop_
_entity_poly.entity_id
_entity_poly.type
_entity_poly.pdbx_seq_one_letter_code
_entity_poly.pdbx_strand_id
1 'polypeptide(L)'
;MITLRILGSIDHSFTIFIFPNPETMSNQTTIIEERARDIGDFLVGRLLPFRKKRMVGPFIFIDHMGPSTVKDNFDIGPHPHIGLSTLTYLFEGEIMHRDSLGTRQRIAPGGVNWMTAGAGVTHTERTP
;
A
#
# COMPACT_ATOMS: atom_id res chain seq x y z
N MET A 1 6.55 11.24 4.17
CA MET A 1 6.70 10.09 3.24
C MET A 1 5.47 9.22 3.36
N ILE A 2 5.05 8.63 2.27
CA ILE A 2 3.76 7.92 2.20
C ILE A 2 3.99 6.49 1.73
N THR A 3 3.33 5.53 2.38
CA THR A 3 3.18 4.17 1.89
C THR A 3 1.79 4.03 1.29
N LEU A 4 1.70 3.57 0.05
CA LEU A 4 0.45 3.22 -0.59
C LEU A 4 0.27 1.71 -0.56
N ARG A 5 -0.86 1.26 -0.06
CA ARG A 5 -1.28 -0.14 -0.09
C ARG A 5 -2.52 -0.27 -0.95
N ILE A 6 -2.49 -1.21 -1.85
CA ILE A 6 -3.58 -1.49 -2.78
C ILE A 6 -3.96 -2.95 -2.60
N LEU A 7 -5.23 -3.20 -2.29
CA LEU A 7 -5.77 -4.54 -2.10
C LEU A 7 -6.90 -4.80 -3.08
N GLY A 8 -6.88 -5.94 -3.73
CA GLY A 8 -7.99 -6.39 -4.58
C GLY A 8 -7.59 -7.41 -5.64
N SER A 9 -8.60 -8.08 -6.14
CA SER A 9 -8.47 -9.06 -7.20
C SER A 9 -8.48 -8.37 -8.55
N ILE A 10 -7.30 -8.19 -9.13
CA ILE A 10 -7.21 -8.03 -10.58
C ILE A 10 -6.16 -9.03 -11.04
N ASP A 11 -6.53 -9.86 -12.00
CA ASP A 11 -5.66 -10.87 -12.65
C ASP A 11 -4.48 -10.23 -13.43
N HIS A 12 -4.03 -9.06 -13.01
CA HIS A 12 -3.05 -8.28 -13.76
C HIS A 12 -1.91 -7.84 -12.85
N SER A 13 -0.70 -8.06 -13.30
CA SER A 13 0.50 -7.45 -12.76
C SER A 13 0.31 -5.93 -12.67
N PHE A 14 0.48 -5.39 -11.48
CA PHE A 14 0.38 -3.95 -11.28
C PHE A 14 1.60 -3.26 -11.90
N THR A 15 1.34 -2.32 -12.78
CA THR A 15 2.39 -1.54 -13.44
C THR A 15 2.14 -0.06 -13.17
N ILE A 16 3.16 0.63 -12.68
CA ILE A 16 3.10 2.10 -12.53
C ILE A 16 3.71 2.74 -13.76
N PHE A 17 2.92 3.58 -14.41
CA PHE A 17 3.39 4.48 -15.44
C PHE A 17 3.76 5.81 -14.79
N ILE A 18 5.03 6.16 -14.82
CA ILE A 18 5.52 7.46 -14.36
C ILE A 18 5.74 8.32 -15.59
N PHE A 19 4.85 9.29 -15.78
CA PHE A 19 5.01 10.29 -16.83
C PHE A 19 6.05 11.34 -16.39
N PRO A 20 6.92 11.79 -17.29
CA PRO A 20 7.85 12.87 -16.99
C PRO A 20 7.08 14.17 -16.70
N ASN A 21 7.67 15.01 -15.85
CA ASN A 21 7.15 16.35 -15.63
C ASN A 21 7.14 17.13 -16.98
N PRO A 22 6.04 17.80 -17.34
CA PRO A 22 5.94 18.57 -18.59
C PRO A 22 7.07 19.61 -18.78
N GLU A 23 7.66 20.07 -17.69
CA GLU A 23 8.75 21.05 -17.72
C GLU A 23 10.12 20.44 -18.06
N THR A 24 10.28 19.13 -17.95
CA THR A 24 11.54 18.43 -18.28
C THR A 24 11.33 17.57 -19.52
N MET A 25 11.28 18.13 -20.68
CA MET A 25 11.11 17.54 -22.02
C MET A 25 11.86 16.21 -22.31
N SER A 26 11.79 15.23 -21.43
CA SER A 26 12.21 13.86 -21.71
C SER A 26 10.99 12.95 -21.81
N ASN A 27 10.70 12.46 -23.00
CA ASN A 27 9.64 11.49 -23.28
C ASN A 27 9.95 10.08 -22.72
N GLN A 28 10.62 9.99 -21.57
CA GLN A 28 10.98 8.72 -20.98
C GLN A 28 9.90 8.26 -19.97
N THR A 29 9.10 7.31 -20.37
CA THR A 29 8.22 6.58 -19.46
C THR A 29 9.02 5.50 -18.75
N THR A 30 8.93 5.45 -17.43
CA THR A 30 9.52 4.36 -16.64
C THR A 30 8.42 3.37 -16.28
N ILE A 31 8.58 2.14 -16.68
CA ILE A 31 7.71 1.03 -16.29
C ILE A 31 8.35 0.33 -15.10
N ILE A 32 7.61 0.15 -14.03
CA ILE A 32 8.03 -0.57 -12.83
C ILE A 32 7.08 -1.74 -12.65
N GLU A 33 7.62 -2.95 -12.79
CA GLU A 33 6.89 -4.19 -12.52
C GLU A 33 6.96 -4.53 -11.03
N GLU A 34 5.92 -5.14 -10.52
CA GLU A 34 5.89 -5.59 -9.13
C GLU A 34 6.88 -6.74 -8.90
N ARG A 35 7.41 -6.79 -7.69
CA ARG A 35 8.34 -7.82 -7.23
C ARG A 35 7.83 -8.39 -5.93
N ALA A 36 7.69 -9.70 -5.86
CA ALA A 36 7.29 -10.38 -4.64
C ALA A 36 8.22 -10.00 -3.48
N ARG A 37 7.64 -9.62 -2.36
CA ARG A 37 8.31 -9.36 -1.09
C ARG A 37 7.54 -10.01 0.05
N ASP A 38 8.27 -10.77 0.83
CA ASP A 38 7.79 -11.29 2.10
C ASP A 38 7.80 -10.16 3.13
N ILE A 39 6.67 -9.93 3.77
CA ILE A 39 6.52 -8.94 4.85
C ILE A 39 6.17 -9.61 6.19
N GLY A 40 6.37 -10.93 6.29
CA GLY A 40 6.22 -11.75 7.48
C GLY A 40 4.99 -12.64 7.44
N ASP A 41 3.81 -12.07 7.22
CA ASP A 41 2.55 -12.83 7.24
C ASP A 41 2.10 -13.24 5.82
N PHE A 42 2.56 -12.54 4.78
CA PHE A 42 2.22 -12.81 3.38
C PHE A 42 3.14 -12.10 2.39
N LEU A 43 3.00 -12.47 1.12
CA LEU A 43 3.73 -11.83 0.02
C LEU A 43 2.97 -10.61 -0.50
N VAL A 44 3.72 -9.54 -0.78
CA VAL A 44 3.21 -8.37 -1.50
C VAL A 44 3.96 -8.18 -2.81
N GLY A 45 3.29 -7.64 -3.81
CA GLY A 45 3.89 -7.13 -5.03
C GLY A 45 4.44 -5.72 -4.79
N ARG A 46 5.73 -5.58 -4.52
CA ARG A 46 6.35 -4.29 -4.25
C ARG A 46 6.79 -3.59 -5.53
N LEU A 47 6.29 -2.36 -5.73
CA LEU A 47 6.70 -1.49 -6.82
C LEU A 47 7.78 -0.50 -6.37
N LEU A 48 7.61 0.16 -5.22
CA LEU A 48 8.61 1.06 -4.65
C LEU A 48 9.11 0.54 -3.29
N PRO A 49 10.40 0.81 -2.97
CA PRO A 49 11.41 1.46 -3.79
C PRO A 49 11.91 0.56 -4.94
N PHE A 50 12.22 1.18 -6.06
CA PHE A 50 12.84 0.51 -7.21
C PHE A 50 14.26 1.04 -7.44
N ARG A 51 15.15 0.20 -7.98
CA ARG A 51 16.58 0.56 -8.14
C ARG A 51 16.80 1.87 -8.89
N LYS A 52 16.04 2.07 -9.98
CA LYS A 52 16.12 3.28 -10.82
C LYS A 52 15.18 4.41 -10.38
N LYS A 53 14.23 4.13 -9.48
CA LYS A 53 13.25 5.09 -9.01
C LYS A 53 12.93 4.82 -7.54
N ARG A 54 13.51 5.60 -6.65
CA ARG A 54 13.40 5.36 -5.20
C ARG A 54 12.06 5.82 -4.64
N MET A 55 11.45 6.82 -5.25
CA MET A 55 10.18 7.39 -4.82
C MET A 55 9.43 8.02 -6.00
N VAL A 56 8.13 8.20 -5.85
CA VAL A 56 7.26 8.93 -6.78
C VAL A 56 6.48 9.94 -5.96
N GLY A 57 6.73 11.24 -6.19
CA GLY A 57 6.20 12.27 -5.31
C GLY A 57 6.56 11.96 -3.85
N PRO A 58 5.61 11.99 -2.91
CA PRO A 58 5.83 11.68 -1.51
C PRO A 58 5.84 10.17 -1.20
N PHE A 59 5.56 9.29 -2.18
CA PHE A 59 5.46 7.85 -1.99
C PHE A 59 6.83 7.19 -2.08
N ILE A 60 7.24 6.54 -0.98
CA ILE A 60 8.49 5.77 -0.89
C ILE A 60 8.26 4.27 -0.91
N PHE A 61 7.08 3.82 -0.49
CA PHE A 61 6.62 2.45 -0.63
C PHE A 61 5.32 2.42 -1.42
N ILE A 62 5.23 1.47 -2.34
CA ILE A 62 3.98 1.11 -3.01
C ILE A 62 3.94 -0.40 -3.06
N ASP A 63 3.01 -0.97 -2.33
CA ASP A 63 2.80 -2.40 -2.24
C ASP A 63 1.39 -2.73 -2.75
N HIS A 64 1.31 -3.71 -3.63
CA HIS A 64 0.09 -4.33 -4.08
C HIS A 64 -0.10 -5.65 -3.32
N MET A 65 -1.20 -5.78 -2.66
CA MET A 65 -1.62 -7.03 -2.03
C MET A 65 -2.61 -7.69 -2.96
N GLY A 66 -2.18 -8.76 -3.62
CA GLY A 66 -3.01 -9.54 -4.53
C GLY A 66 -4.26 -10.10 -3.85
N PRO A 67 -5.15 -10.76 -4.59
CA PRO A 67 -6.36 -11.31 -4.02
C PRO A 67 -6.00 -12.33 -2.93
N SER A 68 -6.44 -12.06 -1.70
CA SER A 68 -6.50 -13.07 -0.66
C SER A 68 -7.90 -13.68 -0.66
N THR A 69 -8.00 -15.01 -0.67
CA THR A 69 -9.29 -15.68 -0.57
C THR A 69 -9.77 -15.65 0.88
N VAL A 70 -11.09 -15.69 1.07
CA VAL A 70 -11.73 -15.75 2.41
C VAL A 70 -11.18 -16.88 3.29
N LYS A 71 -10.53 -17.90 2.69
CA LYS A 71 -9.89 -18.99 3.41
C LYS A 71 -8.59 -18.58 4.11
N ASP A 72 -7.96 -17.51 3.68
CA ASP A 72 -6.63 -17.10 4.14
C ASP A 72 -6.70 -16.02 5.24
N ASN A 73 -7.89 -15.72 5.78
CA ASN A 73 -8.13 -14.72 6.83
C ASN A 73 -7.08 -13.61 6.80
N PHE A 74 -7.34 -12.56 6.03
CA PHE A 74 -6.44 -11.40 6.01
C PHE A 74 -6.33 -10.85 7.44
N ASP A 75 -5.23 -11.15 8.08
CA ASP A 75 -4.95 -10.79 9.46
C ASP A 75 -3.53 -10.25 9.60
N ILE A 76 -3.40 -8.94 9.49
CA ILE A 76 -2.14 -8.28 9.79
C ILE A 76 -2.15 -7.90 11.27
N GLY A 77 -1.32 -8.59 12.04
CA GLY A 77 -1.13 -8.36 13.46
C GLY A 77 -0.62 -6.94 13.78
N PRO A 78 -0.47 -6.62 15.07
CA PRO A 78 0.01 -5.30 15.50
C PRO A 78 1.41 -5.01 14.93
N HIS A 79 1.53 -3.91 14.18
CA HIS A 79 2.79 -3.44 13.66
C HIS A 79 2.89 -1.90 13.72
N PRO A 80 4.10 -1.35 14.00
CA PRO A 80 4.27 0.08 14.21
C PRO A 80 4.64 0.83 12.93
N HIS A 81 4.24 2.10 12.89
CA HIS A 81 4.73 3.10 11.94
C HIS A 81 5.22 4.34 12.69
N ILE A 82 6.24 5.01 12.18
CA ILE A 82 6.77 6.25 12.72
C ILE A 82 7.25 7.14 11.57
N GLY A 83 6.96 8.43 11.64
CA GLY A 83 7.40 9.43 10.66
C GLY A 83 6.84 9.27 9.25
N LEU A 84 5.90 8.34 9.04
CA LEU A 84 5.27 8.02 7.77
C LEU A 84 3.76 8.26 7.84
N SER A 85 3.15 8.45 6.69
CA SER A 85 1.72 8.22 6.51
C SER A 85 1.51 6.97 5.66
N THR A 86 0.49 6.20 5.97
CA THR A 86 0.03 5.08 5.14
C THR A 86 -1.29 5.45 4.48
N LEU A 87 -1.40 5.15 3.18
CA LEU A 87 -2.62 5.27 2.43
C LEU A 87 -3.02 3.87 2.00
N THR A 88 -4.21 3.42 2.42
CA THR A 88 -4.76 2.12 2.05
C THR A 88 -5.98 2.33 1.16
N TYR A 89 -6.00 1.64 0.02
CA TYR A 89 -7.11 1.62 -0.92
C TYR A 89 -7.47 0.18 -1.27
N LEU A 90 -8.76 -0.13 -1.26
CA LEU A 90 -9.29 -1.45 -1.60
C LEU A 90 -10.03 -1.39 -2.93
N PHE A 91 -9.74 -2.34 -3.81
CA PHE A 91 -10.56 -2.58 -5.00
C PHE A 91 -11.76 -3.46 -4.68
N GLU A 92 -11.55 -4.46 -3.81
CA GLU A 92 -12.58 -5.41 -3.39
C GLU A 92 -12.39 -5.77 -1.92
N GLY A 93 -13.41 -6.35 -1.29
CA GLY A 93 -13.38 -6.80 0.09
C GLY A 93 -13.46 -5.67 1.11
N GLU A 94 -13.17 -6.00 2.35
CA GLU A 94 -13.23 -5.08 3.47
C GLU A 94 -12.16 -5.43 4.49
N ILE A 95 -11.60 -4.42 5.13
CA ILE A 95 -10.72 -4.58 6.28
C ILE A 95 -11.14 -3.67 7.43
N MET A 96 -10.87 -4.14 8.64
CA MET A 96 -11.04 -3.38 9.87
C MET A 96 -9.67 -2.88 10.35
N HIS A 97 -9.45 -1.60 10.23
CA HIS A 97 -8.31 -0.91 10.82
C HIS A 97 -8.59 -0.62 12.30
N ARG A 98 -7.61 -0.89 13.16
CA ARG A 98 -7.62 -0.47 14.57
C ARG A 98 -6.23 -0.01 14.93
N ASP A 99 -6.12 1.12 15.64
CA ASP A 99 -4.84 1.70 16.03
C ASP A 99 -4.72 1.99 17.51
N SER A 100 -3.50 2.30 17.95
CA SER A 100 -3.17 2.62 19.32
C SER A 100 -3.72 3.95 19.81
N LEU A 101 -4.29 4.77 18.92
CA LEU A 101 -4.96 6.03 19.26
C LEU A 101 -6.45 5.82 19.52
N GLY A 102 -6.94 4.58 19.40
CA GLY A 102 -8.33 4.21 19.62
C GLY A 102 -9.20 4.28 18.38
N THR A 103 -8.62 4.53 17.21
CA THR A 103 -9.37 4.51 15.95
C THR A 103 -9.82 3.09 15.64
N ARG A 104 -11.08 2.98 15.22
CA ARG A 104 -11.65 1.75 14.66
C ARG A 104 -12.40 2.11 13.38
N GLN A 105 -11.80 1.80 12.25
CA GLN A 105 -12.31 2.21 10.95
C GLN A 105 -12.45 1.01 10.02
N ARG A 106 -13.66 0.81 9.48
CA ARG A 106 -13.90 -0.09 8.36
C ARG A 106 -13.45 0.59 7.07
N ILE A 107 -12.66 -0.10 6.29
CA ILE A 107 -12.21 0.33 4.97
C ILE A 107 -12.90 -0.57 3.96
N ALA A 108 -13.52 0.05 2.95
CA ALA A 108 -14.27 -0.62 1.89
C ALA A 108 -13.87 -0.04 0.53
N PRO A 109 -14.19 -0.71 -0.59
CA PRO A 109 -13.91 -0.21 -1.93
C PRO A 109 -14.46 1.20 -2.16
N GLY A 110 -13.68 2.02 -2.87
CA GLY A 110 -14.01 3.42 -3.14
C GLY A 110 -13.66 4.41 -2.03
N GLY A 111 -13.31 3.90 -0.83
CA GLY A 111 -12.80 4.70 0.27
C GLY A 111 -11.27 4.71 0.32
N VAL A 112 -10.71 5.75 0.90
CA VAL A 112 -9.27 5.86 1.19
C VAL A 112 -9.10 5.95 2.71
N ASN A 113 -8.29 5.07 3.28
CA ASN A 113 -7.83 5.21 4.66
C ASN A 113 -6.47 5.89 4.68
N TRP A 114 -6.39 7.02 5.35
CA TRP A 114 -5.16 7.78 5.52
C TRP A 114 -4.78 7.83 6.99
N MET A 115 -3.71 7.13 7.37
CA MET A 115 -3.16 7.16 8.72
C MET A 115 -1.84 7.91 8.74
N THR A 116 -1.75 8.95 9.55
CA THR A 116 -0.50 9.69 9.79
C THR A 116 0.10 9.24 11.10
N ALA A 117 1.22 8.53 11.04
CA ALA A 117 1.82 7.93 12.23
C ALA A 117 2.53 8.96 13.15
N GLY A 118 3.01 10.09 12.61
CA GLY A 118 3.68 11.11 13.42
C GLY A 118 4.80 10.53 14.28
N ALA A 119 4.72 10.69 15.58
CA ALA A 119 5.70 10.20 16.55
C ALA A 119 5.63 8.67 16.79
N GLY A 120 4.58 8.03 16.30
CA GLY A 120 4.41 6.58 16.34
C GLY A 120 2.95 6.15 16.51
N VAL A 121 2.54 5.20 15.71
CA VAL A 121 1.23 4.53 15.80
C VAL A 121 1.44 3.05 15.54
N THR A 122 0.85 2.21 16.39
CA THR A 122 0.73 0.77 16.15
C THR A 122 -0.68 0.48 15.68
N HIS A 123 -0.83 -0.28 14.60
CA HIS A 123 -2.14 -0.65 14.11
C HIS A 123 -2.24 -2.12 13.66
N THR A 124 -3.47 -2.56 13.46
CA THR A 124 -3.83 -3.87 12.90
C THR A 124 -4.76 -3.66 11.72
N GLU A 125 -4.70 -4.57 10.76
CA GLU A 125 -5.59 -4.62 9.60
C GLU A 125 -6.11 -6.06 9.46
N ARG A 126 -7.41 -6.25 9.70
CA ARG A 126 -8.03 -7.58 9.76
C ARG A 126 -9.31 -7.63 8.96
N THR A 127 -9.68 -8.81 8.51
CA THR A 127 -11.04 -9.04 8.01
C THR A 127 -12.05 -8.68 9.11
N PRO A 128 -13.17 -8.00 8.81
CA PRO A 128 -14.21 -7.63 9.78
C PRO A 128 -14.82 -8.80 10.50
#